data_4a287a5e038d58feffd20e2c0745064c
#
_entry.id   4a287a5e038d58feffd20e2c0745064c
#
_cell.length_a   1.000
_cell.length_b   1.000
_cell.length_c   1.000
_cell.angle_alpha   90.00
_cell.angle_beta   90.00
_cell.angle_gamma   90.00
#
_symmetry.space_group_name_H-M   'P 1'
#
loop_
_entity.id
_entity.type
_entity.pdbx_description
1 polymer ?
#
loop_
_entity_poly.entity_id
_entity_poly.type
_entity_poly.pdbx_seq_one_letter_code
_entity_poly.pdbx_strand_id
1 'polypeptide(L)'
;MVLLVSNVFIIDRFFPQDALYPKNRAFVEQLSSIDAAVPSFTLLEICGVAGFRLSTKELESWLFRFTNVYPVLVLDAFGLKGQDAEEWWSNFVGEVAGGITRKMTLGDAVLLREAENYGPEAIITWNTKDFSRRTQVPVMTPSAFMQRN
;
A
#
# COMPACT_ATOMS: atom_id res chain seq x y z
N MET A 1 -7.08 8.78 -8.19
CA MET A 1 -5.96 7.91 -7.71
C MET A 1 -6.47 6.93 -6.68
N VAL A 2 -6.13 5.64 -6.80
CA VAL A 2 -6.36 4.62 -5.75
C VAL A 2 -5.08 4.31 -5.00
N LEU A 3 -5.18 3.94 -3.72
CA LEU A 3 -4.05 3.55 -2.88
C LEU A 3 -4.01 2.04 -2.71
N LEU A 4 -2.88 1.41 -3.04
CA LEU A 4 -2.72 -0.04 -2.99
C LEU A 4 -2.02 -0.48 -1.71
N VAL A 5 -2.56 -1.55 -1.09
CA VAL A 5 -1.97 -2.19 0.10
C VAL A 5 -0.94 -3.25 -0.32
N SER A 6 0.01 -3.54 0.54
CA SER A 6 1.11 -4.49 0.31
C SER A 6 0.66 -5.87 -0.17
N ASN A 7 -0.50 -6.37 0.30
CA ASN A 7 -0.98 -7.70 -0.05
C ASN A 7 -1.26 -7.90 -1.54
N VAL A 8 -1.56 -6.84 -2.30
CA VAL A 8 -1.73 -6.89 -3.76
C VAL A 8 -0.43 -7.34 -4.45
N PHE A 9 0.69 -6.75 -4.05
CA PHE A 9 2.01 -7.03 -4.62
C PHE A 9 2.62 -8.32 -4.09
N ILE A 10 2.41 -8.60 -2.81
CA ILE A 10 2.91 -9.80 -2.14
C ILE A 10 2.27 -11.06 -2.73
N ILE A 11 0.95 -11.06 -2.95
CA ILE A 11 0.25 -12.19 -3.60
C ILE A 11 0.76 -12.36 -5.03
N ASP A 12 0.85 -11.28 -5.79
CA ASP A 12 1.29 -11.34 -7.20
C ASP A 12 2.70 -11.94 -7.33
N ARG A 13 3.62 -11.53 -6.47
CA ARG A 13 5.03 -11.91 -6.61
C ARG A 13 5.40 -13.23 -5.96
N PHE A 14 4.78 -13.57 -4.81
CA PHE A 14 5.28 -14.65 -3.96
C PHE A 14 4.29 -15.80 -3.73
N PHE A 15 3.01 -15.63 -4.06
CA PHE A 15 1.99 -16.62 -3.75
C PHE A 15 1.13 -17.01 -4.97
N PRO A 16 1.75 -17.57 -6.04
CA PRO A 16 0.99 -17.98 -7.24
C PRO A 16 0.00 -19.13 -6.98
N GLN A 17 0.12 -19.83 -5.85
CA GLN A 17 -0.82 -20.89 -5.43
C GLN A 17 -1.96 -20.34 -4.53
N ASP A 18 -1.96 -19.07 -4.17
CA ASP A 18 -3.03 -18.48 -3.39
C ASP A 18 -4.35 -18.47 -4.18
N ALA A 19 -5.45 -18.77 -3.51
CA ALA A 19 -6.78 -18.78 -4.14
C ALA A 19 -7.19 -17.41 -4.74
N LEU A 20 -6.62 -16.32 -4.21
CA LEU A 20 -6.82 -14.95 -4.71
C LEU A 20 -5.94 -14.61 -5.90
N TYR A 21 -4.87 -15.39 -6.14
CA TYR A 21 -3.87 -15.06 -7.16
C TYR A 21 -4.45 -14.81 -8.56
N PRO A 22 -5.36 -15.62 -9.11
CA PRO A 22 -5.89 -15.36 -10.45
C PRO A 22 -6.62 -14.02 -10.57
N LYS A 23 -7.40 -13.67 -9.54
CA LYS A 23 -8.12 -12.38 -9.48
C LYS A 23 -7.17 -11.21 -9.24
N ASN A 24 -6.17 -11.42 -8.39
CA ASN A 24 -5.14 -10.42 -8.10
C ASN A 24 -4.30 -10.14 -9.34
N ARG A 25 -3.90 -11.17 -10.08
CA ARG A 25 -3.14 -11.06 -11.32
C ARG A 25 -3.90 -10.29 -12.39
N ALA A 26 -5.19 -10.60 -12.57
CA ALA A 26 -6.05 -9.87 -13.51
C ALA A 26 -6.14 -8.35 -13.18
N PHE A 27 -6.15 -8.00 -11.90
CA PHE A 27 -6.09 -6.60 -11.45
C PHE A 27 -4.71 -5.98 -11.73
N VAL A 28 -3.64 -6.67 -11.36
CA VAL A 28 -2.25 -6.18 -11.54
C VAL A 28 -1.95 -5.91 -13.02
N GLU A 29 -2.43 -6.74 -13.93
CA GLU A 29 -2.27 -6.57 -15.38
C GLU A 29 -2.95 -5.31 -15.92
N GLN A 30 -3.90 -4.75 -15.19
CA GLN A 30 -4.59 -3.51 -15.57
C GLN A 30 -4.04 -2.25 -14.90
N LEU A 31 -3.01 -2.37 -14.04
CA LEU A 31 -2.45 -1.22 -13.32
C LEU A 31 -1.98 -0.09 -14.25
N SER A 32 -1.54 -0.42 -15.47
CA SER A 32 -1.14 0.62 -16.44
C SER A 32 -2.27 1.54 -16.89
N SER A 33 -3.53 1.12 -16.70
CA SER A 33 -4.73 1.91 -17.02
C SER A 33 -5.39 2.54 -15.80
N ILE A 34 -4.85 2.29 -14.60
CA ILE A 34 -5.40 2.75 -13.32
C ILE A 34 -4.44 3.79 -12.74
N ASP A 35 -4.97 4.93 -12.34
CA ASP A 35 -4.21 5.91 -11.55
C ASP A 35 -4.01 5.37 -10.13
N ALA A 36 -2.95 4.59 -9.95
CA ALA A 36 -2.65 3.84 -8.74
C ALA A 36 -1.36 4.29 -8.07
N ALA A 37 -1.36 4.30 -6.76
CA ALA A 37 -0.21 4.67 -5.95
C ALA A 37 0.03 3.70 -4.79
N VAL A 38 1.26 3.67 -4.31
CA VAL A 38 1.69 2.97 -3.11
C VAL A 38 2.52 3.90 -2.23
N PRO A 39 2.25 4.01 -0.92
CA PRO A 39 3.11 4.78 -0.03
C PRO A 39 4.53 4.19 0.06
N SER A 40 5.54 5.02 0.24
CA SER A 40 6.93 4.59 0.40
C SER A 40 7.11 3.63 1.60
N PHE A 41 6.40 3.85 2.69
CA PHE A 41 6.39 2.91 3.82
C PHE A 41 5.80 1.54 3.47
N THR A 42 4.75 1.50 2.66
CA THR A 42 4.18 0.24 2.16
C THR A 42 5.17 -0.49 1.25
N LEU A 43 5.93 0.25 0.43
CA LEU A 43 7.02 -0.33 -0.36
C LEU A 43 8.09 -0.96 0.55
N LEU A 44 8.48 -0.31 1.64
CA LEU A 44 9.42 -0.89 2.61
C LEU A 44 8.86 -2.14 3.29
N GLU A 45 7.56 -2.17 3.61
CA GLU A 45 6.88 -3.36 4.14
C GLU A 45 6.95 -4.52 3.13
N ILE A 46 6.64 -4.26 1.85
CA ILE A 46 6.75 -5.25 0.77
C ILE A 46 8.19 -5.78 0.69
N CYS A 47 9.18 -4.90 0.73
CA CYS A 47 10.59 -5.27 0.72
C CYS A 47 10.99 -6.09 1.96
N GLY A 48 10.43 -5.77 3.13
CA GLY A 48 10.62 -6.55 4.36
C GLY A 48 10.15 -7.99 4.20
N VAL A 49 8.98 -8.23 3.62
CA VAL A 49 8.48 -9.58 3.31
C VAL A 49 9.35 -10.25 2.24
N ALA A 50 9.72 -9.52 1.18
CA ALA A 50 10.56 -10.01 0.10
C ALA A 50 11.96 -10.43 0.58
N GLY A 51 12.51 -9.74 1.58
CA GLY A 51 13.84 -10.01 2.14
C GLY A 51 14.04 -11.44 2.69
N PHE A 52 12.94 -12.10 3.06
CA PHE A 52 12.99 -13.52 3.49
C PHE A 52 12.96 -14.52 2.32
N ARG A 53 12.79 -14.05 1.08
CA ARG A 53 12.56 -14.89 -0.10
C ARG A 53 13.52 -14.61 -1.25
N LEU A 54 14.06 -13.40 -1.30
CA LEU A 54 14.96 -12.95 -2.35
C LEU A 54 16.40 -12.87 -1.85
N SER A 55 17.36 -13.08 -2.74
CA SER A 55 18.77 -12.73 -2.47
C SER A 55 18.91 -11.21 -2.33
N THR A 56 19.97 -10.75 -1.67
CA THR A 56 20.27 -9.32 -1.49
C THR A 56 20.25 -8.58 -2.83
N LYS A 57 20.86 -9.14 -3.87
CA LYS A 57 20.92 -8.52 -5.20
C LYS A 57 19.53 -8.40 -5.84
N GLU A 58 18.69 -9.41 -5.70
CA GLU A 58 17.31 -9.38 -6.22
C GLU A 58 16.48 -8.37 -5.44
N LEU A 59 16.62 -8.32 -4.10
CA LEU A 59 15.91 -7.37 -3.25
C LEU A 59 16.29 -5.93 -3.57
N GLU A 60 17.58 -5.62 -3.72
CA GLU A 60 18.05 -4.30 -4.14
C GLU A 60 17.50 -3.92 -5.52
N SER A 61 17.59 -4.85 -6.49
CA SER A 61 17.05 -4.64 -7.82
C SER A 61 15.54 -4.36 -7.77
N TRP A 62 14.80 -5.07 -6.94
CA TRP A 62 13.36 -4.91 -6.82
C TRP A 62 12.98 -3.59 -6.14
N LEU A 63 13.67 -3.23 -5.06
CA LEU A 63 13.48 -1.94 -4.38
C LEU A 63 13.65 -0.74 -5.31
N PHE A 64 14.72 -0.73 -6.12
CA PHE A 64 15.04 0.40 -7.01
C PHE A 64 14.29 0.35 -8.35
N ARG A 65 13.69 -0.78 -8.72
CA ARG A 65 12.97 -0.98 -9.98
C ARG A 65 11.51 -1.36 -9.80
N PHE A 66 10.96 -1.14 -8.62
CA PHE A 66 9.58 -1.51 -8.32
C PHE A 66 8.59 -0.92 -9.32
N THR A 67 8.73 0.36 -9.64
CA THR A 67 7.87 1.07 -10.60
C THR A 67 8.05 0.61 -12.06
N ASN A 68 9.15 -0.06 -12.38
CA ASN A 68 9.34 -0.67 -13.70
C ASN A 68 8.55 -1.99 -13.84
N VAL A 69 8.29 -2.67 -12.72
CA VAL A 69 7.51 -3.91 -12.67
C VAL A 69 6.03 -3.62 -12.48
N TYR A 70 5.72 -2.68 -11.58
CA TYR A 70 4.36 -2.26 -11.29
C TYR A 70 4.21 -0.78 -11.67
N PRO A 71 3.36 -0.45 -12.66
CA PRO A 71 3.16 0.93 -13.11
C PRO A 71 2.30 1.70 -12.10
N VAL A 72 2.90 2.03 -10.97
CA VAL A 72 2.26 2.76 -9.86
C VAL A 72 3.14 3.92 -9.43
N LEU A 73 2.53 4.97 -8.90
CA LEU A 73 3.25 6.07 -8.27
C LEU A 73 3.69 5.65 -6.86
N VAL A 74 4.93 5.93 -6.49
CA VAL A 74 5.37 5.81 -5.08
C VAL A 74 5.20 7.16 -4.41
N LEU A 75 4.34 7.22 -3.39
CA LEU A 75 4.05 8.45 -2.65
C LEU A 75 5.12 8.68 -1.58
N ASP A 76 5.62 9.91 -1.53
CA ASP A 76 6.54 10.34 -0.49
C ASP A 76 5.81 10.51 0.85
N ALA A 77 6.40 10.05 1.94
CA ALA A 77 5.89 10.24 3.28
C ALA A 77 5.89 11.72 3.74
N PHE A 78 6.71 12.55 3.11
CA PHE A 78 6.82 13.99 3.40
C PHE A 78 5.85 14.87 2.60
N GLY A 79 4.88 14.30 1.91
CA GLY A 79 4.02 14.96 0.92
C GLY A 79 3.21 16.18 1.37
N LEU A 80 3.22 16.54 2.64
CA LEU A 80 2.67 17.79 3.16
C LEU A 80 3.76 18.85 3.19
N LYS A 81 3.75 19.72 2.19
CA LYS A 81 4.66 20.87 2.11
C LYS A 81 4.43 21.82 3.31
N GLY A 82 5.50 22.21 3.99
CA GLY A 82 5.49 23.27 4.99
C GLY A 82 5.68 22.83 6.44
N GLN A 83 5.78 21.55 6.73
CA GLN A 83 6.20 21.06 8.03
C GLN A 83 7.73 20.94 8.11
N ASP A 84 8.34 21.31 9.21
CA ASP A 84 9.71 20.94 9.48
C ASP A 84 9.82 19.44 9.86
N ALA A 85 11.02 18.88 9.83
CA ALA A 85 11.21 17.45 10.04
C ALA A 85 10.82 16.98 11.45
N GLU A 86 11.01 17.81 12.47
CA GLU A 86 10.68 17.51 13.87
C GLU A 86 9.16 17.49 14.07
N GLU A 87 8.48 18.49 13.55
CA GLU A 87 7.01 18.57 13.56
C GLU A 87 6.40 17.38 12.80
N TRP A 88 6.91 17.09 11.61
CA TRP A 88 6.45 15.95 10.82
C TRP A 88 6.60 14.65 11.59
N TRP A 89 7.77 14.42 12.19
CA TRP A 89 8.02 13.19 12.96
C TRP A 89 7.11 13.06 14.17
N SER A 90 6.91 14.13 14.91
CA SER A 90 6.01 14.15 16.08
C SER A 90 4.58 13.82 15.68
N ASN A 91 4.08 14.43 14.61
CA ASN A 91 2.75 14.18 14.07
C ASN A 91 2.63 12.71 13.56
N PHE A 92 3.63 12.24 12.82
CA PHE A 92 3.66 10.86 12.33
C PHE A 92 3.55 9.85 13.46
N VAL A 93 4.38 9.98 14.49
CA VAL A 93 4.37 9.09 15.65
C VAL A 93 3.02 9.12 16.36
N GLY A 94 2.45 10.31 16.59
CA GLY A 94 1.16 10.48 17.26
C GLY A 94 0.00 9.84 16.49
N GLU A 95 -0.08 10.07 15.19
CA GLU A 95 -1.14 9.56 14.32
C GLU A 95 -1.06 8.03 14.18
N VAL A 96 0.14 7.50 13.96
CA VAL A 96 0.37 6.05 13.87
C VAL A 96 0.08 5.36 15.20
N ALA A 97 0.53 5.93 16.33
CA ALA A 97 0.19 5.43 17.67
C ALA A 97 -1.32 5.40 17.90
N GLY A 98 -2.04 6.43 17.45
CA GLY A 98 -3.50 6.46 17.47
C GLY A 98 -4.15 5.32 16.67
N GLY A 99 -3.58 4.93 15.53
CA GLY A 99 -4.00 3.75 14.78
C GLY A 99 -3.76 2.45 15.56
N ILE A 100 -2.58 2.30 16.15
CA ILE A 100 -2.20 1.10 16.94
C ILE A 100 -3.11 0.93 18.16
N THR A 101 -3.47 2.01 18.85
CA THR A 101 -4.42 1.93 19.99
C THR A 101 -5.81 1.45 19.55
N ARG A 102 -6.16 1.66 18.28
CA ARG A 102 -7.39 1.12 17.64
C ARG A 102 -7.22 -0.31 17.12
N LYS A 103 -6.17 -1.03 17.55
CA LYS A 103 -5.87 -2.42 17.18
C LYS A 103 -5.53 -2.61 15.69
N MET A 104 -4.82 -1.65 15.12
CA MET A 104 -4.22 -1.78 13.80
C MET A 104 -2.77 -2.29 13.92
N THR A 105 -2.31 -3.00 12.90
CA THR A 105 -0.87 -3.26 12.76
C THR A 105 -0.13 -1.95 12.44
N LEU A 106 1.19 -1.93 12.62
CA LEU A 106 1.99 -0.76 12.26
C LEU A 106 1.80 -0.40 10.77
N GLY A 107 1.88 -1.38 9.87
CA GLY A 107 1.74 -1.17 8.43
C GLY A 107 0.37 -0.59 8.06
N ASP A 108 -0.71 -1.14 8.63
CA ASP A 108 -2.08 -0.65 8.39
C ASP A 108 -2.28 0.77 8.93
N ALA A 109 -1.73 1.07 10.12
CA ALA A 109 -1.84 2.40 10.73
C ALA A 109 -1.10 3.46 9.90
N VAL A 110 0.08 3.13 9.39
CA VAL A 110 0.86 4.00 8.50
C VAL A 110 0.11 4.20 7.18
N LEU A 111 -0.39 3.13 6.55
CA LEU A 111 -1.12 3.24 5.30
C LEU A 111 -2.39 4.08 5.45
N LEU A 112 -3.12 3.91 6.56
CA LEU A 112 -4.32 4.69 6.83
C LEU A 112 -4.00 6.19 6.96
N ARG A 113 -2.94 6.53 7.67
CA ARG A 113 -2.44 7.90 7.78
C ARG A 113 -2.14 8.49 6.40
N GLU A 114 -1.41 7.76 5.57
CA GLU A 114 -1.10 8.22 4.21
C GLU A 114 -2.38 8.38 3.37
N ALA A 115 -3.34 7.48 3.50
CA ALA A 115 -4.63 7.61 2.83
C ALA A 115 -5.40 8.87 3.27
N GLU A 116 -5.39 9.19 4.56
CA GLU A 116 -6.02 10.41 5.08
C GLU A 116 -5.32 11.68 4.58
N ASN A 117 -4.00 11.65 4.43
CA ASN A 117 -3.20 12.78 3.93
C ASN A 117 -3.35 13.02 2.42
N TYR A 118 -3.37 11.96 1.63
CA TYR A 118 -3.42 12.05 0.17
C TYR A 118 -4.83 12.06 -0.41
N GLY A 119 -5.85 11.65 0.36
CA GLY A 119 -7.25 11.66 -0.04
C GLY A 119 -7.53 10.83 -1.30
N PRO A 120 -7.12 9.55 -1.39
CA PRO A 120 -7.40 8.73 -2.55
C PRO A 120 -8.90 8.47 -2.69
N GLU A 121 -9.34 8.13 -3.88
CA GLU A 121 -10.73 7.75 -4.13
C GLU A 121 -11.09 6.38 -3.52
N ALA A 122 -10.11 5.50 -3.31
CA ALA A 122 -10.27 4.24 -2.60
C ALA A 122 -8.94 3.67 -2.11
N ILE A 123 -9.02 2.84 -1.06
CA ILE A 123 -7.96 1.92 -0.63
C ILE A 123 -8.28 0.55 -1.22
N ILE A 124 -7.34 -0.04 -1.96
CA ILE A 124 -7.50 -1.35 -2.59
C ILE A 124 -6.71 -2.40 -1.83
N THR A 125 -7.42 -3.37 -1.27
CA THR A 125 -6.85 -4.44 -0.44
C THR A 125 -7.70 -5.71 -0.50
N TRP A 126 -7.09 -6.87 -0.33
CA TRP A 126 -7.82 -8.12 -0.13
C TRP A 126 -8.38 -8.25 1.29
N ASN A 127 -7.82 -7.52 2.27
CA ASN A 127 -8.27 -7.52 3.65
C ASN A 127 -9.01 -6.22 4.01
N THR A 128 -10.22 -6.06 3.49
CA THR A 128 -11.03 -4.85 3.70
C THR A 128 -11.41 -4.60 5.15
N LYS A 129 -11.44 -5.66 5.99
CA LYS A 129 -11.83 -5.58 7.42
C LYS A 129 -10.88 -4.71 8.24
N ASP A 130 -9.61 -4.63 7.85
CA ASP A 130 -8.60 -3.88 8.58
C ASP A 130 -8.82 -2.36 8.46
N PHE A 131 -9.56 -1.92 7.44
CA PHE A 131 -9.76 -0.50 7.13
C PHE A 131 -11.22 -0.03 7.18
N SER A 132 -12.21 -0.86 6.78
CA SER A 132 -13.59 -0.45 6.47
C SER A 132 -14.33 0.30 7.58
N ARG A 133 -13.93 0.18 8.85
CA ARG A 133 -14.55 0.89 9.98
C ARG A 133 -13.65 1.95 10.60
N ARG A 134 -12.55 2.26 9.97
CA ARG A 134 -11.48 3.08 10.53
C ARG A 134 -11.18 4.32 9.71
N THR A 135 -11.77 4.43 8.53
CA THR A 135 -11.62 5.56 7.62
C THR A 135 -12.92 5.88 6.89
N GLN A 136 -13.03 7.11 6.40
CA GLN A 136 -14.10 7.53 5.47
C GLN A 136 -13.73 7.25 3.99
N VAL A 137 -12.46 6.94 3.71
CA VAL A 137 -12.03 6.57 2.37
C VAL A 137 -12.67 5.22 2.00
N PRO A 138 -13.29 5.09 0.82
CA PRO A 138 -13.81 3.81 0.35
C PRO A 138 -12.76 2.71 0.35
N VAL A 139 -13.10 1.53 0.88
CA VAL A 139 -12.20 0.37 0.93
C VAL A 139 -12.78 -0.75 0.09
N MET A 140 -12.02 -1.22 -0.89
CA MET A 140 -12.47 -2.20 -1.87
C MET A 140 -11.47 -3.33 -2.08
N THR A 141 -11.98 -4.51 -2.47
CA THR A 141 -11.09 -5.54 -3.03
C THR A 141 -10.73 -5.19 -4.48
N PRO A 142 -9.59 -5.68 -5.00
CA PRO A 142 -9.26 -5.57 -6.42
C PRO A 142 -10.43 -5.98 -7.34
N SER A 143 -11.10 -7.10 -7.03
CA SER A 143 -12.25 -7.56 -7.81
C SER A 143 -13.44 -6.60 -7.78
N ALA A 144 -13.76 -6.03 -6.62
CA ALA A 144 -14.86 -5.07 -6.50
C ALA A 144 -14.57 -3.77 -7.26
N PHE A 145 -13.32 -3.31 -7.22
CA PHE A 145 -12.88 -2.14 -7.98
C PHE A 145 -13.02 -2.35 -9.49
N MET A 146 -12.58 -3.51 -9.99
CA MET A 146 -12.67 -3.88 -11.41
C MET A 146 -14.12 -3.99 -11.93
N GLN A 147 -15.08 -4.32 -11.07
CA GLN A 147 -16.50 -4.39 -11.45
C GLN A 147 -17.19 -3.03 -11.48
N ARG A 148 -16.58 -2.00 -10.90
CA ARG A 148 -17.13 -0.64 -10.85
C ARG A 148 -16.82 0.17 -12.12
N ASN A 149 -15.72 -0.18 -12.78
CA ASN A 149 -15.24 0.45 -14.01
C ASN A 149 -15.62 -0.40 -15.23
#